data_8d86d86b9facb5c0d17e13b3bf4097bf
#
_entry.id   8d86d86b9facb5c0d17e13b3bf4097bf
#
_cell.length_a   1.000
_cell.length_b   1.000
_cell.length_c   1.000
_cell.angle_alpha   90.00
_cell.angle_beta   90.00
_cell.angle_gamma   90.00
#
_symmetry.space_group_name_H-M   'P 1'
#
loop_
_entity.id
_entity.type
_entity.pdbx_description
1 polymer ?
#
loop_
_entity_poly.entity_id
_entity_poly.type
_entity_poly.pdbx_seq_one_letter_code
_entity_poly.pdbx_strand_id
1 'polypeptide(L)'
;MIVYNITIKILPEIEQEWIAWQKEEHIPAVMASAMFNEYRFYKLLDTDEEDGITYIVQYFALGRVQYEKYIKEFAPALRDQAIARWGNRFIAFRTVMERVGGNDEIDD
;
A
#
# COMPACT_ATOMS: atom_id res chain seq x y z
N MET A 1 4.08 16.69 0.89
CA MET A 1 3.36 15.45 0.57
C MET A 1 4.04 14.28 1.26
N ILE A 2 3.26 13.42 1.83
CA ILE A 2 3.74 12.22 2.50
C ILE A 2 3.36 11.01 1.65
N VAL A 3 4.31 10.09 1.47
CA VAL A 3 4.08 8.84 0.74
C VAL A 3 4.13 7.70 1.74
N TYR A 4 3.01 7.01 1.88
CA TYR A 4 2.93 5.80 2.70
C TYR A 4 3.18 4.61 1.78
N ASN A 5 4.31 3.98 1.94
CA ASN A 5 4.78 2.92 1.04
C ASN A 5 4.67 1.56 1.74
N ILE A 6 4.02 0.62 1.08
CA ILE A 6 3.89 -0.74 1.59
C ILE A 6 4.52 -1.69 0.58
N THR A 7 5.55 -2.40 1.02
CA THR A 7 6.19 -3.44 0.22
C THR A 7 5.67 -4.78 0.70
N ILE A 8 5.03 -5.55 -0.17
CA ILE A 8 4.32 -6.76 0.20
C ILE A 8 4.85 -7.93 -0.62
N LYS A 9 5.30 -8.96 0.09
CA LYS A 9 5.72 -10.21 -0.54
C LYS A 9 4.64 -11.25 -0.27
N ILE A 10 4.13 -11.87 -1.33
CA ILE A 10 3.05 -12.85 -1.25
C ILE A 10 3.52 -14.20 -1.79
N LEU A 11 2.88 -15.27 -1.33
CA LEU A 11 3.13 -16.60 -1.90
C LEU A 11 2.64 -16.63 -3.36
N PRO A 12 3.38 -17.28 -4.27
CA PRO A 12 3.01 -17.30 -5.70
C PRO A 12 1.60 -17.82 -5.98
N GLU A 13 1.15 -18.81 -5.22
CA GLU A 13 -0.14 -19.45 -5.46
C GLU A 13 -1.34 -18.55 -5.20
N ILE A 14 -1.19 -17.46 -4.46
CA ILE A 14 -2.32 -16.55 -4.21
C ILE A 14 -2.29 -15.31 -5.11
N GLU A 15 -1.32 -15.20 -6.01
CA GLU A 15 -1.06 -13.95 -6.72
C GLU A 15 -2.30 -13.36 -7.39
N GLN A 16 -3.01 -14.12 -8.19
CA GLN A 16 -4.13 -13.59 -8.95
C GLN A 16 -5.30 -13.17 -8.06
N GLU A 17 -5.63 -13.98 -7.07
CA GLU A 17 -6.69 -13.64 -6.13
C GLU A 17 -6.34 -12.44 -5.27
N TRP A 18 -5.06 -12.34 -4.87
CA TRP A 18 -4.58 -11.24 -4.06
C TRP A 18 -4.61 -9.92 -4.82
N ILE A 19 -4.22 -9.93 -6.11
CA ILE A 19 -4.29 -8.73 -6.96
C ILE A 19 -5.74 -8.28 -7.10
N ALA A 20 -6.64 -9.21 -7.37
CA ALA A 20 -8.06 -8.89 -7.50
C ALA A 20 -8.61 -8.30 -6.20
N TRP A 21 -8.28 -8.90 -5.07
CA TRP A 21 -8.69 -8.39 -3.77
C TRP A 21 -8.14 -6.98 -3.50
N GLN A 22 -6.87 -6.73 -3.84
CA GLN A 22 -6.29 -5.41 -3.69
C GLN A 22 -7.07 -4.37 -4.50
N LYS A 23 -7.32 -4.66 -5.77
CA LYS A 23 -7.98 -3.71 -6.67
C LYS A 23 -9.46 -3.50 -6.37
N GLU A 24 -10.15 -4.54 -5.95
CA GLU A 24 -11.61 -4.52 -5.79
C GLU A 24 -12.05 -4.21 -4.37
N GLU A 25 -11.24 -4.52 -3.37
CA GLU A 25 -11.66 -4.40 -1.98
C GLU A 25 -10.71 -3.57 -1.12
N HIS A 26 -9.44 -3.95 -1.03
CA HIS A 26 -8.55 -3.36 -0.04
C HIS A 26 -8.13 -1.93 -0.38
N ILE A 27 -7.60 -1.70 -1.57
CA ILE A 27 -7.21 -0.36 -1.99
C ILE A 27 -8.41 0.59 -1.98
N PRO A 28 -9.58 0.21 -2.52
CA PRO A 28 -10.76 1.07 -2.40
C PRO A 28 -11.13 1.40 -0.96
N ALA A 29 -10.99 0.45 -0.03
CA ALA A 29 -11.28 0.70 1.38
C ALA A 29 -10.29 1.70 1.99
N VAL A 30 -9.01 1.59 1.64
CA VAL A 30 -8.01 2.55 2.08
C VAL A 30 -8.33 3.94 1.53
N MET A 31 -8.64 4.05 0.25
CA MET A 31 -8.96 5.32 -0.39
C MET A 31 -10.26 5.92 0.13
N ALA A 32 -11.21 5.09 0.56
CA ALA A 32 -12.47 5.55 1.15
C ALA A 32 -12.28 6.29 2.48
N SER A 33 -11.11 6.14 3.12
CA SER A 33 -10.78 6.91 4.32
C SER A 33 -10.68 8.41 4.04
N ALA A 34 -10.48 8.78 2.77
CA ALA A 34 -10.27 10.16 2.30
C ALA A 34 -8.97 10.79 2.83
N MET A 35 -8.09 10.01 3.43
CA MET A 35 -6.81 10.50 3.95
C MET A 35 -5.73 10.58 2.86
N PHE A 36 -5.94 9.88 1.75
CA PHE A 36 -5.01 9.88 0.62
C PHE A 36 -5.69 10.39 -0.63
N ASN A 37 -4.92 11.09 -1.47
CA ASN A 37 -5.42 11.69 -2.72
C ASN A 37 -5.22 10.77 -3.91
N GLU A 38 -4.23 9.88 -3.84
CA GLU A 38 -3.79 9.07 -4.96
C GLU A 38 -3.16 7.80 -4.43
N TYR A 39 -3.17 6.75 -5.23
CA TYR A 39 -2.37 5.56 -4.94
C TYR A 39 -1.68 5.11 -6.22
N ARG A 40 -0.62 4.32 -6.06
CA ARG A 40 0.07 3.63 -7.15
C ARG A 40 0.38 2.21 -6.71
N PHE A 41 0.19 1.28 -7.62
CA PHE A 41 0.33 -0.15 -7.35
C PHE A 41 1.28 -0.76 -8.36
N TYR A 42 2.39 -1.32 -7.89
CA TYR A 42 3.47 -1.81 -8.74
C TYR A 42 3.80 -3.26 -8.41
N LYS A 43 4.25 -4.00 -9.43
CA LYS A 43 4.93 -5.27 -9.24
C LYS A 43 6.42 -5.04 -9.37
N LEU A 44 7.19 -5.56 -8.41
CA LEU A 44 8.64 -5.47 -8.47
C LEU A 44 9.15 -6.50 -9.48
N LEU A 45 9.99 -6.03 -10.43
CA LEU A 45 10.54 -6.88 -11.48
C LEU A 45 11.99 -7.25 -11.17
N ASP A 46 12.48 -8.24 -11.92
CA ASP A 46 13.89 -8.67 -11.84
C ASP A 46 14.29 -9.15 -10.45
N THR A 47 13.37 -9.87 -9.80
CA THR A 47 13.61 -10.50 -8.52
C THR A 47 13.43 -12.01 -8.65
N ASP A 48 14.03 -12.75 -7.70
CA ASP A 48 13.77 -14.18 -7.59
C ASP A 48 12.37 -14.36 -6.99
N GLU A 49 11.48 -14.98 -7.76
CA GLU A 49 10.09 -15.20 -7.34
C GLU A 49 9.87 -16.59 -6.74
N GLU A 50 10.91 -17.35 -6.53
CA GLU A 50 10.79 -18.72 -6.04
C GLU A 50 10.09 -18.77 -4.68
N ASP A 51 10.46 -17.87 -3.77
CA ASP A 51 9.90 -17.83 -2.41
C ASP A 51 8.72 -16.86 -2.28
N GLY A 52 8.47 -16.05 -3.27
CA GLY A 52 7.38 -15.10 -3.23
C GLY A 52 7.51 -14.01 -4.27
N ILE A 53 6.40 -13.31 -4.48
CA ILE A 53 6.31 -12.24 -5.46
C ILE A 53 6.09 -10.93 -4.70
N THR A 54 6.85 -9.90 -5.07
CA THR A 54 6.83 -8.63 -4.35
C THR A 54 6.06 -7.57 -5.12
N TYR A 55 5.15 -6.93 -4.42
CA TYR A 55 4.37 -5.79 -4.90
C TYR A 55 4.60 -4.59 -4.00
N ILE A 56 4.38 -3.41 -4.55
CA ILE A 56 4.50 -2.15 -3.81
C ILE A 56 3.22 -1.36 -4.02
N VAL A 57 2.62 -0.89 -2.94
CA VAL A 57 1.50 0.04 -2.99
C VAL A 57 1.95 1.33 -2.31
N GLN A 58 1.75 2.44 -2.99
CA GLN A 58 2.06 3.75 -2.46
C GLN A 58 0.78 4.56 -2.34
N TYR A 59 0.57 5.16 -1.18
CA TYR A 59 -0.56 6.06 -0.93
C TYR A 59 -0.02 7.45 -0.65
N PHE A 60 -0.62 8.46 -1.27
CA PHE A 60 -0.11 9.83 -1.23
C PHE A 60 -1.05 10.70 -0.40
N ALA A 61 -0.54 11.23 0.71
CA ALA A 61 -1.27 12.15 1.58
C ALA A 61 -0.74 13.56 1.41
N LEU A 62 -1.61 14.56 1.57
CA LEU A 62 -1.19 15.96 1.48
C LEU A 62 -0.17 16.32 2.54
N GLY A 63 -0.29 15.76 3.75
CA GLY A 63 0.64 16.04 4.82
C GLY A 63 0.58 15.00 5.92
N ARG A 64 1.38 15.23 6.97
CA ARG A 64 1.47 14.29 8.08
C ARG A 64 0.17 14.16 8.87
N VAL A 65 -0.63 15.21 8.93
CA VAL A 65 -1.90 15.16 9.68
C VAL A 65 -2.81 14.07 9.11
N GLN A 66 -2.98 14.02 7.80
CA GLN A 66 -3.80 13.03 7.13
C GLN A 66 -3.20 11.62 7.30
N TYR A 67 -1.89 11.50 7.11
CA TYR A 67 -1.21 10.22 7.29
C TYR A 67 -1.37 9.68 8.71
N GLU A 68 -1.11 10.50 9.71
CA GLU A 68 -1.19 10.07 11.11
C GLU A 68 -2.62 9.71 11.51
N LYS A 69 -3.61 10.45 11.01
CA LYS A 69 -5.01 10.12 11.23
C LYS A 69 -5.36 8.76 10.62
N TYR A 70 -4.87 8.49 9.40
CA TYR A 70 -5.06 7.19 8.77
C TYR A 70 -4.50 6.06 9.63
N ILE A 71 -3.26 6.19 10.06
CA ILE A 71 -2.59 5.16 10.84
C ILE A 71 -3.32 4.90 12.17
N LYS A 72 -3.82 5.94 12.79
CA LYS A 72 -4.51 5.84 14.08
C LYS A 72 -5.93 5.31 13.95
N GLU A 73 -6.70 5.80 12.99
CA GLU A 73 -8.14 5.58 12.95
C GLU A 73 -8.58 4.52 11.95
N PHE A 74 -7.83 4.31 10.87
CA PHE A 74 -8.27 3.42 9.79
C PHE A 74 -7.39 2.18 9.62
N ALA A 75 -6.08 2.33 9.76
CA ALA A 75 -5.15 1.24 9.48
C ALA A 75 -5.38 -0.02 10.34
N PRO A 76 -5.67 0.08 11.65
CA PRO A 76 -5.81 -1.14 12.45
C PRO A 76 -6.87 -2.11 11.92
N ALA A 77 -8.06 -1.60 11.60
CA ALA A 77 -9.14 -2.46 11.10
C ALA A 77 -8.80 -3.02 9.71
N LEU A 78 -8.19 -2.21 8.84
CA LEU A 78 -7.84 -2.66 7.50
C LEU A 78 -6.73 -3.70 7.51
N ARG A 79 -5.76 -3.57 8.42
CA ARG A 79 -4.72 -4.58 8.61
C ARG A 79 -5.29 -5.89 9.14
N ASP A 80 -6.23 -5.81 10.07
CA ASP A 80 -6.90 -6.99 10.59
C ASP A 80 -7.67 -7.72 9.50
N GLN A 81 -8.32 -6.99 8.60
CA GLN A 81 -9.02 -7.59 7.46
C GLN A 81 -8.05 -8.30 6.52
N ALA A 82 -6.89 -7.72 6.26
CA ALA A 82 -5.87 -8.35 5.43
C ALA A 82 -5.37 -9.66 6.05
N ILE A 83 -5.10 -9.63 7.35
CA ILE A 83 -4.64 -10.83 8.08
C ILE A 83 -5.73 -11.90 8.10
N ALA A 84 -6.98 -11.50 8.31
CA ALA A 84 -8.11 -12.45 8.30
C ALA A 84 -8.27 -13.12 6.93
N ARG A 85 -8.06 -12.38 5.86
CA ARG A 85 -8.21 -12.90 4.49
C ARG A 85 -7.05 -13.78 4.06
N TRP A 86 -5.82 -13.39 4.38
CA TRP A 86 -4.62 -14.01 3.80
C TRP A 86 -3.75 -14.76 4.81
N GLY A 87 -3.90 -14.48 6.11
CA GLY A 87 -3.14 -15.15 7.15
C GLY A 87 -1.65 -14.91 7.02
N ASN A 88 -0.88 -15.99 7.01
CA ASN A 88 0.58 -15.94 6.90
C ASN A 88 1.08 -16.08 5.47
N ARG A 89 0.20 -15.88 4.48
CA ARG A 89 0.58 -16.01 3.07
C ARG A 89 1.15 -14.71 2.49
N PHE A 90 1.36 -13.71 3.32
CA PHE A 90 2.02 -12.47 2.93
C PHE A 90 2.85 -11.90 4.06
N ILE A 91 3.84 -11.08 3.69
CA ILE A 91 4.64 -10.28 4.62
C ILE A 91 4.62 -8.86 4.09
N ALA A 92 4.40 -7.89 4.98
CA ALA A 92 4.34 -6.49 4.59
C ALA A 92 5.35 -5.66 5.38
N PHE A 93 6.05 -4.78 4.68
CA PHE A 93 6.97 -3.80 5.26
C PHE A 93 6.45 -2.41 4.91
N ARG A 94 6.43 -1.52 5.88
CA ARG A 94 5.88 -0.18 5.72
C ARG A 94 6.94 0.85 5.95
N THR A 95 7.00 1.82 5.04
CA THR A 95 7.92 2.97 5.15
C THR A 95 7.13 4.24 4.87
N VAL A 96 7.59 5.33 5.42
CA VAL A 96 6.97 6.64 5.22
C VAL A 96 8.02 7.56 4.65
N MET A 97 7.66 8.27 3.56
CA MET A 97 8.56 9.13 2.85
C MET A 97 7.95 10.52 2.74
N GLU A 98 8.80 11.53 2.78
CA GLU A 98 8.39 12.88 2.47
C GLU A 98 8.86 13.20 1.06
N ARG A 99 7.98 13.79 0.24
CA ARG A 99 8.38 14.22 -1.08
C ARG A 99 9.31 15.41 -0.98
N VAL A 100 10.47 15.30 -1.61
CA VAL A 100 11.48 16.35 -1.62
C VAL A 100 11.56 17.04 -2.98
N GLY A 101 11.19 16.33 -4.04
CA GLY A 101 11.22 16.89 -5.40
C GLY A 101 10.47 16.00 -6.37
N GLY A 102 10.29 16.51 -7.60
CA GLY A 102 9.62 15.79 -8.67
C GLY A 102 9.31 16.73 -9.82
N ASN A 103 9.07 16.15 -11.01
CA ASN A 103 8.82 16.94 -12.20
C ASN A 103 7.47 17.66 -12.21
N ASP A 104 6.51 17.14 -11.46
CA ASP A 104 5.15 17.65 -11.41
C ASP A 104 4.93 18.68 -10.29
N GLU A 105 5.99 19.14 -9.65
CA GLU A 105 5.95 20.21 -8.67
C GLU A 105 6.04 21.55 -9.37
N ILE A 106 4.91 22.09 -9.74
CA ILE A 106 4.88 23.28 -10.56
C ILE A 106 4.70 24.57 -9.78
N ASP A 107 4.41 24.48 -8.52
CA ASP A 107 4.11 25.62 -7.64
C ASP A 107 5.17 25.84 -6.57
N ASP A 108 6.31 25.32 -6.81
CA ASP A 108 7.46 25.42 -5.92
C ASP A 108 7.93 26.85 -5.72
#